data_2aec87d1909ed642ce8263221dac311c
#
_entry.id   2aec87d1909ed642ce8263221dac311c
#
_cell.length_a   1.000
_cell.length_b   1.000
_cell.length_c   1.000
_cell.angle_alpha   90.00
_cell.angle_beta   90.00
_cell.angle_gamma   90.00
#
_symmetry.space_group_name_H-M   'P 1'
#
loop_
_entity.id
_entity.type
_entity.pdbx_description
1 polymer ?
#
loop_
_entity_poly.entity_id
_entity_poly.type
_entity_poly.pdbx_seq_one_letter_code
_entity_poly.pdbx_strand_id
1 'polypeptide(L)'
;MVSPQLALQLKQAGLPWRPSMRDTFALLGTGMDEQIFAISDSAVLIQLLHGQPVVTFHGSVEWALDSVQLADALWLPSETQVRQELERRLDERGGSGPSLQREAGGYACGMEIEGPQRFSAASASDAYAHALLFLLGHERVIVASA
;
A
#
# COMPACT_ATOMS: atom_id res chain seq x y z
N MET A 1 -6.04 -3.05 7.99
CA MET A 1 -5.16 -2.28 7.10
C MET A 1 -3.70 -2.53 7.44
N VAL A 2 -2.84 -2.32 6.49
CA VAL A 2 -1.39 -2.45 6.69
C VAL A 2 -0.92 -1.42 7.73
N SER A 3 0.01 -1.81 8.59
CA SER A 3 0.57 -0.90 9.59
C SER A 3 1.32 0.26 8.92
N PRO A 4 1.34 1.46 9.53
CA PRO A 4 2.00 2.62 8.92
C PRO A 4 3.48 2.40 8.60
N GLN A 5 4.19 1.66 9.44
CA GLN A 5 5.61 1.37 9.21
C GLN A 5 5.83 0.55 7.94
N LEU A 6 5.05 -0.50 7.75
CA LEU A 6 5.12 -1.32 6.53
C LEU A 6 4.60 -0.57 5.32
N ALA A 7 3.55 0.23 5.48
CA ALA A 7 3.05 1.07 4.39
C ALA A 7 4.13 2.03 3.88
N LEU A 8 4.91 2.62 4.78
CA LEU A 8 6.03 3.48 4.40
C LEU A 8 7.10 2.71 3.64
N GLN A 9 7.44 1.51 4.10
CA GLN A 9 8.41 0.66 3.39
C GLN A 9 7.91 0.28 1.99
N LEU A 10 6.62 -0.03 1.84
CA LEU A 10 6.01 -0.31 0.54
C LEU A 10 6.08 0.90 -0.39
N LYS A 11 5.79 2.09 0.13
CA LYS A 11 5.92 3.34 -0.62
C LYS A 11 7.36 3.55 -1.09
N GLN A 12 8.33 3.40 -0.20
CA GLN A 12 9.75 3.56 -0.52
C GLN A 12 10.24 2.49 -1.51
N ALA A 13 9.64 1.31 -1.49
CA ALA A 13 9.94 0.25 -2.44
C ALA A 13 9.28 0.45 -3.81
N GLY A 14 8.45 1.49 -3.97
CA GLY A 14 7.87 1.86 -5.26
C GLY A 14 6.43 1.40 -5.48
N LEU A 15 5.72 0.99 -4.42
CA LEU A 15 4.30 0.66 -4.56
C LEU A 15 3.50 1.92 -4.95
N PRO A 16 2.86 1.95 -6.13
CA PRO A 16 2.09 3.11 -6.53
C PRO A 16 0.74 3.15 -5.81
N TRP A 17 0.27 4.35 -5.53
CA TRP A 17 -1.09 4.57 -5.03
C TRP A 17 -1.90 5.35 -6.05
N ARG A 18 -3.04 4.80 -6.42
CA ARG A 18 -4.06 5.47 -7.23
C ARG A 18 -5.26 5.72 -6.33
N PRO A 19 -5.38 6.92 -5.77
CA PRO A 19 -6.43 7.21 -4.80
C PRO A 19 -7.82 6.90 -5.33
N SER A 20 -8.61 6.21 -4.52
CA SER A 20 -10.00 5.91 -4.84
C SER A 20 -10.86 6.01 -3.58
N MET A 21 -12.18 5.98 -3.79
CA MET A 21 -13.13 6.04 -2.69
C MET A 21 -12.88 4.93 -1.68
N ARG A 22 -12.96 5.25 -0.40
CA ARG A 22 -12.73 4.39 0.76
C ARG A 22 -11.28 4.07 1.05
N ASP A 23 -10.35 4.54 0.24
CA ASP A 23 -8.94 4.40 0.59
C ASP A 23 -8.63 5.18 1.86
N THR A 24 -7.73 4.62 2.67
CA THR A 24 -7.24 5.26 3.89
C THR A 24 -5.79 5.68 3.71
N PHE A 25 -5.44 6.81 4.27
CA PHE A 25 -4.09 7.35 4.17
C PHE A 25 -3.72 8.17 5.41
N ALA A 26 -2.44 8.35 5.62
CA ALA A 26 -1.88 9.26 6.60
C ALA A 26 -1.08 10.36 5.89
N LEU A 27 -0.81 11.45 6.59
CA LEU A 27 0.02 12.55 6.07
C LEU A 27 1.39 12.52 6.71
N LEU A 28 2.42 12.51 5.87
CA LEU A 28 3.81 12.49 6.33
C LEU A 28 4.31 13.91 6.61
N GLY A 29 5.07 14.08 7.68
CA GLY A 29 5.80 15.31 7.97
C GLY A 29 4.96 16.52 8.39
N THR A 30 3.67 16.33 8.69
CA THR A 30 2.77 17.43 9.04
C THR A 30 2.44 17.52 10.53
N GLY A 31 2.97 16.62 11.36
CA GLY A 31 2.52 16.45 12.74
C GLY A 31 1.18 15.72 12.87
N MET A 32 0.58 15.31 11.75
CA MET A 32 -0.67 14.55 11.70
C MET A 32 -0.41 13.08 11.36
N ASP A 33 0.79 12.59 11.60
CA ASP A 33 1.23 11.24 11.24
C ASP A 33 0.41 10.15 11.91
N GLU A 34 -0.19 10.46 13.08
CA GLU A 34 -1.04 9.53 13.82
C GLU A 34 -2.51 9.56 13.38
N GLN A 35 -2.88 10.52 12.53
CA GLN A 35 -4.25 10.64 12.05
C GLN A 35 -4.42 9.86 10.75
N ILE A 36 -5.50 9.07 10.71
CA ILE A 36 -5.87 8.31 9.52
C ILE A 36 -7.07 8.99 8.88
N PHE A 37 -6.93 9.27 7.60
CA PHE A 37 -7.97 9.89 6.79
C PHE A 37 -8.55 8.84 5.85
N ALA A 38 -9.84 8.95 5.57
CA ALA A 38 -10.51 8.11 4.59
C ALA A 38 -11.12 8.98 3.50
N ILE A 39 -11.00 8.53 2.27
CA ILE A 39 -11.65 9.17 1.15
C ILE A 39 -13.11 8.71 1.13
N SER A 40 -14.02 9.63 1.41
CA SER A 40 -15.46 9.36 1.37
C SER A 40 -16.09 10.28 0.34
N ASP A 41 -17.32 10.22 0.09
CA ASP A 41 -18.24 11.01 -0.76
C ASP A 41 -17.69 12.20 -1.59
N SER A 42 -16.39 12.36 -1.72
CA SER A 42 -15.76 13.43 -2.50
C SER A 42 -15.23 12.88 -3.81
N ALA A 43 -15.38 13.65 -4.86
CA ALA A 43 -14.67 13.36 -6.10
C ALA A 43 -13.18 13.55 -5.83
N VAL A 44 -12.40 12.52 -6.15
CA VAL A 44 -10.95 12.53 -5.98
C VAL A 44 -10.31 12.70 -7.34
N LEU A 45 -9.53 13.76 -7.48
CA LEU A 45 -8.81 14.04 -8.71
C LEU A 45 -7.32 14.16 -8.41
N ILE A 46 -6.51 13.58 -9.27
CA ILE A 46 -5.07 13.84 -9.25
C ILE A 46 -4.81 14.93 -10.26
N GLN A 47 -4.29 16.05 -9.77
CA GLN A 47 -3.99 17.22 -10.59
C GLN A 47 -2.51 17.60 -10.40
N LEU A 48 -1.96 18.31 -11.38
CA LEU A 48 -0.65 18.91 -11.23
C LEU A 48 -0.82 20.34 -10.70
N LEU A 49 -0.26 20.59 -9.53
CA LEU A 49 -0.21 21.92 -8.94
C LEU A 49 1.26 22.33 -8.83
N HIS A 50 1.65 23.40 -9.52
CA HIS A 50 3.04 23.84 -9.59
C HIS A 50 3.99 22.71 -10.06
N GLY A 51 3.51 21.85 -10.98
CA GLY A 51 4.28 20.73 -11.50
C GLY A 51 4.35 19.50 -10.59
N GLN A 52 3.68 19.54 -9.43
CA GLN A 52 3.65 18.42 -8.48
C GLN A 52 2.29 17.74 -8.50
N PRO A 53 2.23 16.39 -8.48
CA PRO A 53 0.95 15.70 -8.37
C PRO A 53 0.34 15.91 -7.00
N VAL A 54 -0.94 16.31 -6.98
CA VAL A 54 -1.72 16.54 -5.75
C VAL A 54 -3.01 15.75 -5.82
N VAL A 55 -3.49 15.31 -4.66
CA VAL A 55 -4.82 14.73 -4.50
C VAL A 55 -5.77 15.85 -4.10
N THR A 56 -6.77 16.10 -4.93
CA THR A 56 -7.76 17.14 -4.68
C THR A 56 -9.06 16.51 -4.22
N PHE A 57 -9.65 17.07 -3.17
CA PHE A 57 -10.90 16.60 -2.59
C PHE A 57 -11.99 17.63 -2.87
N HIS A 58 -13.04 17.22 -3.57
CA HIS A 58 -14.20 18.04 -3.86
C HIS A 58 -15.40 17.53 -3.07
N GLY A 59 -15.70 18.17 -1.96
CA GLY A 59 -16.83 17.80 -1.10
C GLY A 59 -17.51 19.02 -0.53
N SER A 60 -18.69 18.83 0.06
CA SER A 60 -19.49 19.88 0.68
C SER A 60 -18.98 20.28 2.07
N VAL A 61 -17.98 19.63 2.59
CA VAL A 61 -17.41 19.87 3.91
C VAL A 61 -16.15 20.69 3.76
N GLU A 62 -16.04 21.76 4.54
CA GLU A 62 -14.81 22.53 4.62
C GLU A 62 -13.75 21.69 5.32
N TRP A 63 -12.82 21.18 4.55
CA TRP A 63 -11.66 20.50 5.07
C TRP A 63 -10.53 21.51 5.29
N ALA A 64 -9.77 21.33 6.36
CA ALA A 64 -8.56 22.11 6.58
C ALA A 64 -7.52 21.92 5.47
N LEU A 65 -7.71 20.87 4.64
CA LEU A 65 -6.83 20.53 3.52
C LEU A 65 -7.70 20.25 2.29
N ASP A 66 -7.73 21.18 1.33
CA ASP A 66 -8.41 20.98 0.06
C ASP A 66 -7.61 20.11 -0.90
N SER A 67 -6.30 20.03 -0.70
CA SER A 67 -5.42 19.22 -1.51
C SER A 67 -4.23 18.74 -0.70
N VAL A 68 -3.69 17.59 -1.07
CA VAL A 68 -2.51 16.97 -0.47
C VAL A 68 -1.58 16.55 -1.59
N GLN A 69 -0.29 16.86 -1.47
CA GLN A 69 0.69 16.34 -2.41
C GLN A 69 0.75 14.82 -2.28
N LEU A 70 0.68 14.13 -3.40
CA LEU A 70 0.69 12.67 -3.41
C LEU A 70 1.95 12.12 -2.73
N ALA A 71 3.08 12.81 -2.86
CA ALA A 71 4.34 12.44 -2.23
C ALA A 71 4.28 12.49 -0.70
N ASP A 72 3.43 13.37 -0.13
CA ASP A 72 3.29 13.56 1.32
C ASP A 72 2.19 12.67 1.91
N ALA A 73 1.42 11.99 1.08
CA ALA A 73 0.38 11.07 1.51
C ALA A 73 0.93 9.65 1.62
N LEU A 74 0.62 8.99 2.72
CA LEU A 74 0.96 7.59 2.94
C LEU A 74 -0.29 6.74 2.82
N TRP A 75 -0.42 5.99 1.72
CA TRP A 75 -1.52 5.05 1.55
C TRP A 75 -1.41 3.93 2.58
N LEU A 76 -2.50 3.64 3.25
CA LEU A 76 -2.64 2.54 4.19
C LEU A 76 -3.57 1.49 3.57
N PRO A 77 -3.05 0.58 2.73
CA PRO A 77 -3.93 -0.37 2.03
C PRO A 77 -4.64 -1.32 2.99
N SER A 78 -5.86 -1.68 2.63
CA SER A 78 -6.61 -2.71 3.33
C SER A 78 -6.01 -4.09 3.06
N GLU A 79 -6.41 -5.08 3.88
CA GLU A 79 -6.04 -6.48 3.65
C GLU A 79 -6.39 -6.93 2.23
N THR A 80 -7.58 -6.61 1.77
CA THR A 80 -8.03 -6.98 0.42
C THR A 80 -7.16 -6.32 -0.65
N GLN A 81 -6.85 -5.04 -0.50
CA GLN A 81 -6.05 -4.31 -1.47
C GLN A 81 -4.63 -4.84 -1.58
N VAL A 82 -3.97 -5.08 -0.46
CA VAL A 82 -2.61 -5.62 -0.48
C VAL A 82 -2.57 -7.05 -1.02
N ARG A 83 -3.57 -7.87 -0.69
CA ARG A 83 -3.70 -9.22 -1.23
C ARG A 83 -3.90 -9.21 -2.74
N GLN A 84 -4.79 -8.37 -3.24
CA GLN A 84 -5.05 -8.25 -4.68
C GLN A 84 -3.82 -7.80 -5.46
N GLU A 85 -3.07 -6.86 -4.91
CA GLU A 85 -1.83 -6.40 -5.53
C GLU A 85 -0.80 -7.53 -5.56
N LEU A 86 -0.70 -8.31 -4.50
CA LEU A 86 0.18 -9.47 -4.42
C LEU A 86 -0.22 -10.55 -5.44
N GLU A 87 -1.51 -10.87 -5.53
CA GLU A 87 -2.04 -11.83 -6.50
C GLU A 87 -1.68 -11.42 -7.94
N ARG A 88 -1.92 -10.16 -8.27
CA ARG A 88 -1.64 -9.64 -9.61
C ARG A 88 -0.16 -9.77 -9.96
N ARG A 89 0.72 -9.41 -9.05
CA ARG A 89 2.17 -9.49 -9.30
C ARG A 89 2.69 -10.92 -9.39
N LEU A 90 2.13 -11.82 -8.59
CA LEU A 90 2.47 -13.25 -8.68
C LEU A 90 2.04 -13.83 -10.02
N ASP A 91 0.81 -13.52 -10.47
CA ASP A 91 0.31 -13.99 -11.76
C ASP A 91 1.18 -13.51 -12.92
N GLU A 92 1.62 -12.26 -12.89
CA GLU A 92 2.50 -11.70 -13.92
C GLU A 92 3.85 -12.38 -14.00
N ARG A 93 4.30 -13.00 -12.92
CA ARG A 93 5.62 -13.62 -12.81
C ARG A 93 5.61 -15.15 -12.86
N GLY A 94 4.44 -15.75 -13.02
CA GLY A 94 4.31 -17.20 -13.01
C GLY A 94 4.46 -17.81 -11.63
N GLY A 95 4.35 -17.02 -10.57
CA GLY A 95 4.28 -17.52 -9.21
C GLY A 95 2.88 -18.01 -8.86
N SER A 96 2.71 -18.53 -7.67
CA SER A 96 1.42 -18.99 -7.17
C SER A 96 1.18 -18.56 -5.71
N GLY A 97 -0.09 -18.51 -5.33
CA GLY A 97 -0.55 -17.98 -4.06
C GLY A 97 -1.19 -16.60 -4.24
N PRO A 98 -1.29 -15.80 -3.18
CA PRO A 98 -0.86 -16.11 -1.81
C PRO A 98 -1.81 -17.07 -1.08
N SER A 99 -1.31 -17.70 -0.04
CA SER A 99 -2.10 -18.42 0.93
C SER A 99 -1.92 -17.78 2.30
N LEU A 100 -2.96 -17.81 3.12
CA LEU A 100 -2.90 -17.24 4.46
C LEU A 100 -3.27 -18.32 5.47
N GLN A 101 -2.42 -18.49 6.48
CA GLN A 101 -2.67 -19.41 7.59
C GLN A 101 -2.67 -18.64 8.90
N ARG A 102 -3.62 -18.97 9.73
CA ARG A 102 -3.60 -18.49 11.11
C ARG A 102 -2.63 -19.34 11.92
N GLU A 103 -1.82 -18.70 12.73
CA GLU A 103 -0.90 -19.37 13.63
C GLU A 103 -0.93 -18.71 15.01
N ALA A 104 -0.26 -19.32 16.00
CA ALA A 104 -0.21 -18.76 17.34
C ALA A 104 0.42 -17.36 17.31
N GLY A 105 -0.34 -16.36 17.73
CA GLY A 105 0.13 -14.97 17.79
C GLY A 105 0.01 -14.18 16.48
N GLY A 106 -0.60 -14.73 15.43
CA GLY A 106 -0.77 -13.97 14.21
C GLY A 106 -1.13 -14.78 12.99
N TYR A 107 -0.52 -14.42 11.85
CA TYR A 107 -0.81 -14.99 10.54
C TYR A 107 0.48 -15.21 9.76
N ALA A 108 0.48 -16.17 8.87
CA ALA A 108 1.55 -16.40 7.93
C ALA A 108 1.02 -16.38 6.49
N CYS A 109 1.68 -15.62 5.63
CA CYS A 109 1.42 -15.59 4.20
C CYS A 109 2.45 -16.46 3.49
N GLY A 110 1.97 -17.44 2.72
CA GLY A 110 2.82 -18.30 1.89
C GLY A 110 2.64 -17.96 0.42
N MET A 111 3.69 -18.10 -0.36
CA MET A 111 3.65 -17.98 -1.81
C MET A 111 4.78 -18.77 -2.45
N GLU A 112 4.63 -19.07 -3.73
CA GLU A 112 5.65 -19.73 -4.52
C GLU A 112 6.18 -18.76 -5.57
N ILE A 113 7.43 -18.37 -5.44
CA ILE A 113 8.18 -17.66 -6.46
C ILE A 113 9.66 -17.94 -6.21
N GLU A 114 10.32 -18.56 -7.19
CA GLU A 114 11.69 -19.07 -7.03
C GLU A 114 11.82 -19.96 -5.78
N GLY A 115 10.81 -20.82 -5.55
CA GLY A 115 10.68 -21.65 -4.38
C GLY A 115 9.66 -21.11 -3.38
N PRO A 116 9.39 -21.87 -2.30
CA PRO A 116 8.42 -21.46 -1.30
C PRO A 116 8.93 -20.29 -0.46
N GLN A 117 8.07 -19.31 -0.26
CA GLN A 117 8.32 -18.14 0.58
C GLN A 117 7.25 -18.08 1.65
N ARG A 118 7.62 -17.62 2.85
CA ARG A 118 6.69 -17.51 3.98
C ARG A 118 7.02 -16.29 4.82
N PHE A 119 5.97 -15.53 5.16
CA PHE A 119 6.08 -14.29 5.93
C PHE A 119 5.06 -14.29 7.06
N SER A 120 5.51 -14.10 8.29
CA SER A 120 4.66 -14.08 9.48
C SER A 120 4.53 -12.66 10.02
N ALA A 121 3.35 -12.33 10.53
CA ALA A 121 3.08 -11.04 11.15
C ALA A 121 1.93 -11.17 12.14
N ALA A 122 1.74 -10.14 12.98
CA ALA A 122 0.66 -10.12 13.95
C ALA A 122 -0.73 -10.00 13.30
N SER A 123 -0.81 -9.40 12.11
CA SER A 123 -2.06 -9.25 11.37
C SER A 123 -1.94 -9.85 9.96
N ALA A 124 -3.09 -10.20 9.40
CA ALA A 124 -3.16 -10.69 8.02
C ALA A 124 -2.68 -9.65 7.02
N SER A 125 -3.08 -8.38 7.20
CA SER A 125 -2.64 -7.28 6.34
C SER A 125 -1.12 -7.16 6.30
N ASP A 126 -0.48 -7.23 7.44
CA ASP A 126 0.97 -7.11 7.54
C ASP A 126 1.70 -8.34 6.99
N ALA A 127 1.13 -9.53 7.16
CA ALA A 127 1.69 -10.73 6.55
C ALA A 127 1.71 -10.63 5.01
N TYR A 128 0.62 -10.18 4.40
CA TYR A 128 0.58 -9.91 2.97
C TYR A 128 1.54 -8.77 2.58
N ALA A 129 1.65 -7.74 3.41
CA ALA A 129 2.53 -6.62 3.14
C ALA A 129 4.01 -7.03 3.11
N HIS A 130 4.44 -7.89 4.00
CA HIS A 130 5.79 -8.44 3.97
C HIS A 130 6.06 -9.22 2.68
N ALA A 131 5.12 -10.03 2.24
CA ALA A 131 5.24 -10.78 0.99
C ALA A 131 5.34 -9.84 -0.22
N LEU A 132 4.51 -8.79 -0.25
CA LEU A 132 4.54 -7.78 -1.30
C LEU A 132 5.86 -7.01 -1.31
N LEU A 133 6.36 -6.65 -0.14
CA LEU A 133 7.64 -5.97 -0.01
C LEU A 133 8.79 -6.82 -0.56
N PHE A 134 8.77 -8.12 -0.30
CA PHE A 134 9.73 -9.06 -0.87
C PHE A 134 9.67 -9.05 -2.41
N LEU A 135 8.48 -9.10 -3.00
CA LEU A 135 8.33 -9.05 -4.45
C LEU A 135 8.84 -7.74 -5.05
N LEU A 136 8.53 -6.61 -4.42
CA LEU A 136 9.00 -5.30 -4.89
C LEU A 136 10.52 -5.22 -4.85
N GLY A 137 11.15 -5.73 -3.81
CA GLY A 137 12.60 -5.81 -3.72
C GLY A 137 13.22 -6.71 -4.78
N HIS A 138 12.59 -7.84 -5.05
CA HIS A 138 13.02 -8.79 -6.08
C HIS A 138 12.91 -8.20 -7.50
N GLU A 139 11.85 -7.45 -7.79
CA GLU A 139 11.70 -6.71 -9.06
C GLU A 139 12.84 -5.73 -9.30
N ARG A 140 13.23 -4.99 -8.28
CA ARG A 140 14.31 -4.01 -8.38
C ARG A 140 15.65 -4.67 -8.67
N VAL A 141 15.92 -5.82 -8.07
CA VAL A 141 17.15 -6.59 -8.31
C VAL A 141 17.20 -7.09 -9.75
N ILE A 142 16.10 -7.61 -10.27
CA ILE A 142 16.01 -8.10 -11.66
C ILE A 142 16.27 -6.95 -12.64
N VAL A 143 15.64 -5.80 -12.44
CA VAL A 143 15.83 -4.62 -13.29
C VAL A 143 17.27 -4.12 -13.21
N ALA A 144 17.88 -4.11 -12.04
CA ALA A 144 19.27 -3.69 -11.86
C ALA A 144 20.27 -4.66 -12.50
N SER A 145 19.90 -5.94 -12.64
CA SER A 145 20.75 -6.97 -13.26
C SER A 145 20.66 -6.99 -14.78
N ALA A 146 19.65 -6.35 -15.33
CA ALA A 146 19.45 -6.26 -16.78
C ALA A 146 20.27 -5.11 -17.38
#